data_c592a11476a6aa47ba9d8f9b0f68f55e
#
_entry.id   c592a11476a6aa47ba9d8f9b0f68f55e
#
_cell.length_a   1.000
_cell.length_b   1.000
_cell.length_c   1.000
_cell.angle_alpha   90.00
_cell.angle_beta   90.00
_cell.angle_gamma   90.00
#
_symmetry.space_group_name_H-M   'P 1'
#
loop_
_entity.id
_entity.type
_entity.pdbx_description
1 polymer ?
#
loop_
_entity_poly.entity_id
_entity_poly.type
_entity_poly.pdbx_seq_one_letter_code
_entity_poly.pdbx_strand_id
1 'polypeptide(L)'
;LNRYKGGFKELAYNQRKKPFGSLAARTLGDVYADTAKGARNGIELAFDTILKGRDGLTHRQKVMNKYLNIVDVPPIDGCDLISTIDVGMQDICEKALVDKLKELNASVGVVVLMEVATGEVKAIVNMMQGKDGEYYEMRNNAISDMLEPGSTFKTASIMVALEDGKITPDYVVDTGNGQMPMYGRVMKDHNWHRGGYGKLTVTEILGVSSNVGTSYIIDHFYGSNPQKFVDGLKRMSIDQPLHLQISGEGKPNIRGPKERYFAKTTLPWMTIGN
;
A
#
# COMPACT_ATOMS: atom_id res chain seq x y z
N LEU A 1 48.95 6.10 -19.16
CA LEU A 1 49.23 5.58 -17.81
C LEU A 1 50.54 4.83 -17.69
N ASN A 2 50.96 4.13 -18.73
CA ASN A 2 52.26 3.40 -18.76
C ASN A 2 53.52 4.29 -18.68
N ARG A 3 53.38 5.63 -18.81
CA ARG A 3 54.48 6.59 -18.76
C ARG A 3 54.94 6.94 -17.33
N TYR A 4 54.10 6.65 -16.33
CA TYR A 4 54.36 6.96 -14.93
C TYR A 4 54.42 5.69 -14.11
N LYS A 5 55.61 5.08 -14.06
CA LYS A 5 55.85 3.87 -13.27
C LYS A 5 55.53 4.11 -11.79
N GLY A 6 54.39 3.62 -11.31
CA GLY A 6 54.05 3.48 -9.90
C GLY A 6 53.30 4.66 -9.25
N GLY A 7 52.86 5.71 -10.00
CA GLY A 7 52.19 6.88 -9.42
C GLY A 7 50.65 6.81 -9.35
N PHE A 8 50.03 5.88 -10.05
CA PHE A 8 48.56 5.84 -10.16
C PHE A 8 48.02 4.44 -9.84
N LYS A 9 46.95 4.42 -9.03
CA LYS A 9 46.13 3.22 -8.76
C LYS A 9 44.74 3.47 -9.25
N GLU A 10 44.26 2.64 -10.16
CA GLU A 10 42.88 2.64 -10.59
C GLU A 10 42.01 1.99 -9.50
N LEU A 11 40.97 2.69 -9.06
CA LEU A 11 39.97 2.19 -8.12
C LEU A 11 38.63 2.26 -8.83
N ALA A 12 38.04 1.10 -9.09
CA ALA A 12 36.67 1.02 -9.55
C ALA A 12 35.71 1.14 -8.34
N TYR A 13 34.67 1.94 -8.48
CA TYR A 13 33.60 2.01 -7.50
C TYR A 13 32.25 2.07 -8.18
N ASN A 14 31.25 1.47 -7.56
CA ASN A 14 29.89 1.52 -8.05
C ASN A 14 29.21 2.79 -7.54
N GLN A 15 28.62 3.58 -8.45
CA GLN A 15 27.88 4.77 -8.10
C GLN A 15 26.41 4.60 -8.49
N ARG A 16 25.53 4.72 -7.49
CA ARG A 16 24.09 4.77 -7.71
C ARG A 16 23.70 6.10 -8.37
N LYS A 17 23.04 6.05 -9.52
CA LYS A 17 22.46 7.22 -10.16
C LYS A 17 20.95 7.23 -9.91
N LYS A 18 20.40 8.39 -9.56
CA LYS A 18 18.97 8.64 -9.35
C LYS A 18 18.53 9.75 -10.32
N PRO A 19 18.20 9.44 -11.58
CA PRO A 19 17.89 10.44 -12.60
C PRO A 19 16.70 11.33 -12.22
N PHE A 20 15.74 10.78 -11.44
CA PHE A 20 14.54 11.46 -10.99
C PHE A 20 14.57 11.84 -9.49
N GLY A 21 15.76 11.97 -8.92
CA GLY A 21 15.96 12.40 -7.53
C GLY A 21 15.35 11.46 -6.49
N SER A 22 14.42 11.99 -5.68
CA SER A 22 13.74 11.25 -4.61
C SER A 22 12.43 10.60 -5.05
N LEU A 23 12.03 10.74 -6.30
CA LEU A 23 10.75 10.24 -6.82
C LEU A 23 10.63 8.71 -6.62
N ALA A 24 9.54 8.26 -5.99
CA ALA A 24 9.28 6.86 -5.63
C ALA A 24 10.42 6.19 -4.83
N ALA A 25 11.18 6.95 -4.04
CA ALA A 25 12.43 6.50 -3.40
C ALA A 25 12.23 5.26 -2.52
N ARG A 26 11.09 5.15 -1.82
CA ARG A 26 10.82 4.00 -0.95
C ARG A 26 10.28 2.79 -1.68
N THR A 27 9.61 3.00 -2.80
CA THR A 27 9.14 1.92 -3.68
C THR A 27 10.28 1.34 -4.49
N LEU A 28 11.07 2.20 -5.15
CA LEU A 28 12.25 1.76 -5.90
C LEU A 28 13.30 1.18 -4.96
N GLY A 29 13.56 1.86 -3.87
CA GLY A 29 14.52 1.42 -2.88
C GLY A 29 15.91 2.02 -3.04
N ASP A 30 16.80 1.57 -2.17
CA ASP A 30 18.19 1.99 -2.08
C ASP A 30 19.12 0.80 -1.84
N VAL A 31 20.39 1.00 -2.19
CA VAL A 31 21.49 0.09 -1.82
C VAL A 31 22.29 0.69 -0.65
N TYR A 32 22.96 -0.16 0.11
CA TYR A 32 23.89 0.31 1.13
C TYR A 32 25.09 1.02 0.49
N ALA A 33 25.68 1.99 1.20
CA ALA A 33 26.92 2.64 0.77
C ALA A 33 28.08 1.61 0.62
N ASP A 34 28.09 0.60 1.49
CA ASP A 34 28.91 -0.60 1.34
C ASP A 34 28.18 -1.57 0.41
N THR A 35 28.58 -1.62 -0.84
CA THR A 35 27.94 -2.45 -1.88
C THR A 35 27.95 -3.95 -1.57
N ALA A 36 28.89 -4.41 -0.72
CA ALA A 36 28.92 -5.81 -0.27
C ALA A 36 27.65 -6.19 0.53
N LYS A 37 26.97 -5.21 1.13
CA LYS A 37 25.73 -5.42 1.88
C LYS A 37 24.49 -5.53 0.99
N GLY A 38 24.62 -5.27 -0.31
CA GLY A 38 23.53 -5.36 -1.27
C GLY A 38 22.48 -4.26 -1.15
N ALA A 39 21.24 -4.58 -1.53
CA ALA A 39 20.11 -3.67 -1.48
C ALA A 39 19.53 -3.51 -0.06
N ARG A 40 18.90 -2.38 0.19
CA ARG A 40 18.43 -1.99 1.53
C ARG A 40 16.91 -2.13 1.70
N ASN A 41 16.15 -1.77 0.70
CA ASN A 41 14.68 -1.75 0.74
C ASN A 41 14.08 -1.68 -0.68
N GLY A 42 12.75 -1.70 -0.75
CA GLY A 42 12.00 -1.50 -1.99
C GLY A 42 12.19 -2.62 -3.01
N ILE A 43 12.01 -2.29 -4.27
CA ILE A 43 12.23 -3.16 -5.43
C ILE A 43 13.69 -3.62 -5.49
N GLU A 44 14.64 -2.74 -5.19
CA GLU A 44 16.06 -3.08 -5.12
C GLU A 44 16.32 -4.29 -4.22
N LEU A 45 15.74 -4.29 -3.01
CA LEU A 45 15.91 -5.42 -2.08
C LEU A 45 15.17 -6.68 -2.55
N ALA A 46 13.96 -6.53 -3.06
CA ALA A 46 13.16 -7.67 -3.51
C ALA A 46 13.82 -8.44 -4.67
N PHE A 47 14.54 -7.73 -5.51
CA PHE A 47 15.21 -8.29 -6.70
C PHE A 47 16.74 -8.22 -6.65
N ASP A 48 17.34 -8.02 -5.46
CA ASP A 48 18.79 -7.88 -5.29
C ASP A 48 19.60 -9.00 -5.97
N THR A 49 19.14 -10.24 -5.86
CA THR A 49 19.80 -11.40 -6.47
C THR A 49 19.82 -11.39 -8.00
N ILE A 50 18.85 -10.71 -8.61
CA ILE A 50 18.74 -10.57 -10.07
C ILE A 50 19.52 -9.34 -10.54
N LEU A 51 19.38 -8.23 -9.80
CA LEU A 51 19.96 -6.95 -10.17
C LEU A 51 21.47 -6.87 -10.01
N LYS A 52 22.04 -7.54 -9.00
CA LYS A 52 23.47 -7.41 -8.71
C LYS A 52 24.38 -8.33 -9.50
N GLY A 53 23.85 -9.37 -10.17
CA GLY A 53 24.64 -10.36 -10.86
C GLY A 53 25.48 -11.25 -9.93
N ARG A 54 26.62 -11.70 -10.40
CA ARG A 54 27.56 -12.54 -9.63
C ARG A 54 28.98 -12.05 -9.84
N ASP A 55 29.71 -11.91 -8.73
CA ASP A 55 31.12 -11.56 -8.76
C ASP A 55 31.95 -12.68 -9.39
N GLY A 56 32.95 -12.30 -10.19
CA GLY A 56 33.95 -13.20 -10.71
C GLY A 56 35.05 -13.50 -9.68
N LEU A 57 35.83 -14.49 -9.94
CA LEU A 57 37.00 -14.85 -9.14
C LEU A 57 38.28 -14.61 -9.95
N THR A 58 39.23 -13.93 -9.31
CA THR A 58 40.55 -13.73 -9.89
C THR A 58 41.63 -14.11 -8.88
N HIS A 59 42.71 -14.71 -9.36
CA HIS A 59 43.91 -14.90 -8.55
C HIS A 59 45.10 -14.16 -9.14
N ARG A 60 46.06 -13.88 -8.30
CA ARG A 60 47.28 -13.18 -8.70
C ARG A 60 48.38 -14.22 -8.93
N GLN A 61 48.86 -14.34 -10.16
CA GLN A 61 49.92 -15.26 -10.54
C GLN A 61 51.17 -14.49 -10.95
N LYS A 62 52.31 -14.96 -10.45
CA LYS A 62 53.61 -14.43 -10.89
C LYS A 62 54.02 -15.09 -12.22
N VAL A 63 54.13 -14.27 -13.26
CA VAL A 63 54.60 -14.69 -14.58
C VAL A 63 55.89 -13.93 -14.86
N MET A 64 57.03 -14.66 -14.86
CA MET A 64 58.36 -14.08 -14.89
C MET A 64 58.59 -13.04 -13.79
N ASN A 65 58.81 -11.76 -14.10
CA ASN A 65 59.05 -10.67 -13.15
C ASN A 65 57.80 -9.77 -12.92
N LYS A 66 56.63 -10.22 -13.38
CA LYS A 66 55.36 -9.46 -13.24
C LYS A 66 54.31 -10.32 -12.57
N TYR A 67 53.40 -9.64 -11.83
CA TYR A 67 52.19 -10.27 -11.32
C TYR A 67 51.04 -9.93 -12.27
N LEU A 68 50.32 -10.96 -12.72
CA LEU A 68 49.13 -10.83 -13.55
C LEU A 68 47.92 -11.29 -12.73
N ASN A 69 46.79 -10.60 -12.90
CA ASN A 69 45.53 -11.08 -12.38
C ASN A 69 44.94 -12.02 -13.45
N ILE A 70 44.75 -13.26 -13.09
CA ILE A 70 44.12 -14.28 -13.94
C ILE A 70 42.68 -14.43 -13.49
N VAL A 71 41.76 -14.41 -14.43
CA VAL A 71 40.33 -14.60 -14.16
C VAL A 71 40.06 -16.11 -14.13
N ASP A 72 39.68 -16.62 -12.97
CA ASP A 72 39.30 -18.03 -12.77
C ASP A 72 37.85 -18.27 -13.13
N VAL A 73 36.98 -17.33 -12.68
CA VAL A 73 35.56 -17.32 -12.98
C VAL A 73 35.20 -15.91 -13.47
N PRO A 74 34.66 -15.77 -14.67
CA PRO A 74 34.22 -14.47 -15.15
C PRO A 74 33.03 -13.95 -14.35
N PRO A 75 32.90 -12.64 -14.13
CA PRO A 75 31.69 -12.06 -13.53
C PRO A 75 30.47 -12.24 -14.44
N ILE A 76 29.30 -12.26 -13.86
CA ILE A 76 28.03 -12.27 -14.58
C ILE A 76 27.30 -11.00 -14.22
N ASP A 77 26.99 -10.17 -15.21
CA ASP A 77 26.25 -8.93 -15.01
C ASP A 77 24.84 -9.19 -14.50
N GLY A 78 24.28 -8.27 -13.72
CA GLY A 78 22.88 -8.30 -13.30
C GLY A 78 21.94 -8.01 -14.46
N CYS A 79 20.67 -8.28 -14.22
CA CYS A 79 19.59 -7.97 -15.17
C CYS A 79 19.00 -6.61 -14.89
N ASP A 80 18.37 -6.00 -15.92
CA ASP A 80 17.52 -4.84 -15.75
C ASP A 80 16.13 -5.26 -15.27
N LEU A 81 15.48 -4.40 -14.49
CA LEU A 81 14.12 -4.56 -14.05
C LEU A 81 13.25 -3.42 -14.59
N ILE A 82 12.21 -3.76 -15.33
CA ILE A 82 11.21 -2.81 -15.82
C ILE A 82 10.01 -2.84 -14.88
N SER A 83 9.69 -1.70 -14.26
CA SER A 83 8.51 -1.57 -13.39
C SER A 83 7.32 -0.97 -14.15
N THR A 84 6.13 -1.09 -13.57
CA THR A 84 4.91 -0.47 -14.11
C THR A 84 4.75 0.99 -13.72
N ILE A 85 5.64 1.51 -12.87
CA ILE A 85 5.61 2.90 -12.42
C ILE A 85 5.88 3.84 -13.60
N ASP A 86 4.93 4.75 -13.84
CA ASP A 86 5.07 5.83 -14.81
C ASP A 86 5.62 7.08 -14.11
N VAL A 87 6.74 7.58 -14.59
CA VAL A 87 7.45 8.72 -13.97
C VAL A 87 6.60 9.99 -13.96
N GLY A 88 5.88 10.26 -15.07
CA GLY A 88 5.03 11.44 -15.18
C GLY A 88 3.83 11.37 -14.22
N MET A 89 3.17 10.21 -14.14
CA MET A 89 2.05 9.99 -13.21
C MET A 89 2.52 10.04 -11.75
N GLN A 90 3.69 9.49 -11.45
CA GLN A 90 4.28 9.53 -10.11
C GLN A 90 4.56 10.99 -9.68
N ASP A 91 5.15 11.82 -10.54
CA ASP A 91 5.44 13.23 -10.26
C ASP A 91 4.15 14.04 -10.01
N ILE A 92 3.13 13.85 -10.86
CA ILE A 92 1.83 14.51 -10.70
C ILE A 92 1.18 14.10 -9.37
N CYS A 93 1.17 12.81 -9.04
CA CYS A 93 0.60 12.30 -7.80
C CYS A 93 1.34 12.81 -6.57
N GLU A 94 2.68 12.86 -6.63
CA GLU A 94 3.50 13.39 -5.53
C GLU A 94 3.19 14.86 -5.27
N LYS A 95 3.20 15.69 -6.31
CA LYS A 95 2.88 17.12 -6.20
C LYS A 95 1.47 17.35 -5.65
N ALA A 96 0.47 16.67 -6.22
CA ALA A 96 -0.92 16.79 -5.76
C ALA A 96 -1.10 16.36 -4.30
N LEU A 97 -0.41 15.29 -3.87
CA LEU A 97 -0.43 14.84 -2.48
C LEU A 97 0.20 15.86 -1.54
N VAL A 98 1.39 16.37 -1.86
CA VAL A 98 2.10 17.35 -1.02
C VAL A 98 1.27 18.63 -0.88
N ASP A 99 0.69 19.15 -1.97
CA ASP A 99 -0.17 20.32 -1.92
C ASP A 99 -1.38 20.09 -1.01
N LYS A 100 -2.01 18.92 -1.10
CA LYS A 100 -3.16 18.58 -0.24
C LYS A 100 -2.77 18.38 1.22
N LEU A 101 -1.61 17.79 1.49
CA LEU A 101 -1.09 17.62 2.85
C LEU A 101 -0.81 18.97 3.52
N LYS A 102 -0.25 19.92 2.77
CA LYS A 102 -0.02 21.31 3.24
C LYS A 102 -1.36 22.03 3.50
N GLU A 103 -2.31 21.91 2.59
CA GLU A 103 -3.66 22.49 2.76
C GLU A 103 -4.36 21.99 4.02
N LEU A 104 -4.30 20.68 4.27
CA LEU A 104 -4.97 20.03 5.41
C LEU A 104 -4.14 20.05 6.70
N ASN A 105 -2.90 20.53 6.65
CA ASN A 105 -1.91 20.42 7.75
C ASN A 105 -1.79 18.98 8.27
N ALA A 106 -1.80 18.01 7.35
CA ALA A 106 -1.73 16.60 7.68
C ALA A 106 -0.27 16.12 7.63
N SER A 107 0.12 15.28 8.57
CA SER A 107 1.51 14.83 8.72
C SER A 107 1.90 13.63 7.85
N VAL A 108 0.92 12.87 7.35
CA VAL A 108 1.15 11.67 6.53
C VAL A 108 0.09 11.59 5.44
N GLY A 109 0.50 11.19 4.25
CA GLY A 109 -0.41 10.90 3.15
C GLY A 109 0.16 9.86 2.20
N VAL A 110 -0.76 9.19 1.51
CA VAL A 110 -0.46 8.13 0.56
C VAL A 110 -1.34 8.30 -0.68
N VAL A 111 -0.76 8.06 -1.86
CA VAL A 111 -1.50 7.90 -3.12
C VAL A 111 -1.06 6.62 -3.78
N VAL A 112 -2.03 5.81 -4.22
CA VAL A 112 -1.80 4.67 -5.11
C VAL A 112 -2.66 4.88 -6.35
N LEU A 113 -2.03 4.98 -7.51
CA LEU A 113 -2.70 5.07 -8.80
C LEU A 113 -2.54 3.75 -9.53
N MET A 114 -3.68 3.11 -9.82
CA MET A 114 -3.74 1.80 -10.46
C MET A 114 -4.56 1.87 -11.75
N GLU A 115 -4.07 1.23 -12.80
CA GLU A 115 -4.84 1.03 -14.01
C GLU A 115 -5.86 -0.09 -13.82
N VAL A 116 -7.14 0.22 -13.95
CA VAL A 116 -8.23 -0.72 -13.65
C VAL A 116 -8.22 -1.95 -14.56
N ALA A 117 -7.87 -1.78 -15.83
CA ALA A 117 -7.89 -2.85 -16.83
C ALA A 117 -6.82 -3.92 -16.60
N THR A 118 -5.66 -3.53 -16.10
CA THR A 118 -4.48 -4.40 -15.96
C THR A 118 -4.14 -4.72 -14.51
N GLY A 119 -4.57 -3.89 -13.56
CA GLY A 119 -4.15 -3.94 -12.17
C GLY A 119 -2.73 -3.40 -11.94
N GLU A 120 -2.10 -2.82 -12.96
CA GLU A 120 -0.76 -2.24 -12.83
C GLU A 120 -0.75 -0.97 -11.98
N VAL A 121 0.15 -0.90 -11.01
CA VAL A 121 0.38 0.31 -10.23
C VAL A 121 1.23 1.27 -11.04
N LYS A 122 0.65 2.41 -11.42
CA LYS A 122 1.32 3.47 -12.21
C LYS A 122 2.00 4.50 -11.33
N ALA A 123 1.49 4.73 -10.12
CA ALA A 123 2.14 5.57 -9.12
C ALA A 123 1.88 5.05 -7.72
N ILE A 124 2.87 5.21 -6.84
CA ILE A 124 2.77 4.91 -5.42
C ILE A 124 3.60 5.94 -4.65
N VAL A 125 2.91 6.83 -3.96
CA VAL A 125 3.50 7.99 -3.27
C VAL A 125 3.27 7.87 -1.79
N ASN A 126 4.31 8.11 -1.01
CA ASN A 126 4.29 8.03 0.44
C ASN A 126 4.95 9.27 1.02
N MET A 127 4.18 10.21 1.52
CA MET A 127 4.72 11.45 2.09
C MET A 127 4.49 11.53 3.58
N MET A 128 5.56 11.88 4.30
CA MET A 128 5.53 12.14 5.73
C MET A 128 6.22 13.47 6.02
N GLN A 129 5.61 14.26 6.92
CA GLN A 129 6.17 15.54 7.33
C GLN A 129 7.44 15.34 8.17
N GLY A 130 8.52 15.97 7.75
CA GLY A 130 9.78 16.04 8.49
C GLY A 130 9.74 17.05 9.64
N LYS A 131 10.79 17.08 10.45
CA LYS A 131 10.93 18.04 11.56
C LYS A 131 11.06 19.50 11.10
N ASP A 132 11.43 19.70 9.86
CA ASP A 132 11.57 20.99 9.18
C ASP A 132 10.24 21.48 8.56
N GLY A 133 9.18 20.66 8.65
CA GLY A 133 7.86 20.96 8.08
C GLY A 133 7.71 20.57 6.62
N GLU A 134 8.77 20.14 5.94
CA GLU A 134 8.71 19.65 4.57
C GLU A 134 8.33 18.17 4.51
N TYR A 135 7.93 17.68 3.32
CA TYR A 135 7.44 16.32 3.13
C TYR A 135 8.46 15.44 2.39
N TYR A 136 8.65 14.22 2.90
CA TYR A 136 9.63 13.27 2.39
C TYR A 136 9.07 11.85 2.34
N GLU A 137 9.56 11.04 1.42
CA GLU A 137 9.35 9.60 1.44
C GLU A 137 10.26 8.92 2.48
N MET A 138 9.75 8.75 3.71
CA MET A 138 10.51 8.13 4.80
C MET A 138 10.26 6.62 4.91
N ARG A 139 9.03 6.17 4.67
CA ARG A 139 8.57 4.80 4.74
C ARG A 139 7.55 4.52 3.64
N ASN A 140 7.41 3.27 3.20
CA ASN A 140 6.36 2.88 2.27
C ASN A 140 5.06 2.57 3.04
N ASN A 141 4.38 3.63 3.45
CA ASN A 141 3.15 3.56 4.23
C ASN A 141 2.01 2.87 3.47
N ALA A 142 1.97 3.02 2.13
CA ALA A 142 0.98 2.38 1.27
C ALA A 142 0.94 0.86 1.44
N ILE A 143 2.09 0.26 1.72
CA ILE A 143 2.24 -1.18 1.83
C ILE A 143 2.23 -1.63 3.30
N SER A 144 2.84 -0.85 4.20
CA SER A 144 3.12 -1.30 5.56
C SER A 144 2.05 -0.94 6.57
N ASP A 145 1.24 0.10 6.32
CA ASP A 145 0.32 0.61 7.32
C ASP A 145 -0.98 -0.18 7.33
N MET A 146 -1.37 -0.58 8.53
CA MET A 146 -2.67 -1.18 8.79
C MET A 146 -3.53 -0.12 9.48
N LEU A 147 -4.44 0.47 8.71
CA LEU A 147 -5.35 1.51 9.17
C LEU A 147 -6.79 1.03 9.08
N GLU A 148 -7.64 1.62 9.91
CA GLU A 148 -9.08 1.48 9.74
C GLU A 148 -9.48 2.17 8.43
N PRO A 149 -10.07 1.45 7.45
CA PRO A 149 -10.37 2.02 6.14
C PRO A 149 -11.48 3.07 6.18
N GLY A 150 -12.26 3.12 7.27
CA GLY A 150 -13.38 4.02 7.42
C GLY A 150 -14.45 3.81 6.35
N SER A 151 -15.12 4.87 5.95
CA SER A 151 -16.28 4.83 5.04
C SER A 151 -16.00 4.25 3.64
N THR A 152 -14.75 4.12 3.22
CA THR A 152 -14.42 3.43 1.96
C THR A 152 -14.80 1.95 2.01
N PHE A 153 -14.81 1.35 3.20
CA PHE A 153 -15.19 -0.03 3.41
C PHE A 153 -16.68 -0.31 3.18
N LYS A 154 -17.54 0.72 3.25
CA LYS A 154 -18.98 0.58 2.97
C LYS A 154 -19.25 0.03 1.56
N THR A 155 -18.41 0.37 0.59
CA THR A 155 -18.51 -0.19 -0.76
C THR A 155 -18.39 -1.71 -0.71
N ALA A 156 -17.37 -2.23 -0.04
CA ALA A 156 -17.20 -3.69 0.12
C ALA A 156 -18.38 -4.32 0.88
N SER A 157 -18.86 -3.65 1.93
CA SER A 157 -20.00 -4.13 2.72
C SER A 157 -21.27 -4.25 1.87
N ILE A 158 -21.60 -3.25 1.08
CA ILE A 158 -22.76 -3.25 0.20
C ILE A 158 -22.59 -4.24 -0.95
N MET A 159 -21.38 -4.40 -1.51
CA MET A 159 -21.09 -5.40 -2.53
C MET A 159 -21.40 -6.82 -2.06
N VAL A 160 -21.08 -7.17 -0.81
CA VAL A 160 -21.44 -8.48 -0.24
C VAL A 160 -22.94 -8.68 -0.23
N ALA A 161 -23.70 -7.68 0.20
CA ALA A 161 -25.16 -7.80 0.29
C ALA A 161 -25.84 -7.84 -1.10
N LEU A 162 -25.32 -7.13 -2.08
CA LEU A 162 -25.77 -7.18 -3.48
C LEU A 162 -25.48 -8.54 -4.11
N GLU A 163 -24.24 -9.05 -3.96
CA GLU A 163 -23.82 -10.35 -4.51
C GLU A 163 -24.62 -11.53 -3.91
N ASP A 164 -24.91 -11.45 -2.62
CA ASP A 164 -25.75 -12.44 -1.94
C ASP A 164 -27.26 -12.28 -2.24
N GLY A 165 -27.66 -11.35 -3.13
CA GLY A 165 -29.05 -11.09 -3.52
C GLY A 165 -29.93 -10.62 -2.35
N LYS A 166 -29.36 -10.01 -1.31
CA LYS A 166 -30.10 -9.53 -0.15
C LYS A 166 -30.77 -8.18 -0.39
N ILE A 167 -30.17 -7.39 -1.23
CA ILE A 167 -30.62 -6.04 -1.58
C ILE A 167 -30.47 -5.79 -3.08
N THR A 168 -31.14 -4.76 -3.56
CA THR A 168 -30.92 -4.18 -4.90
C THR A 168 -30.46 -2.71 -4.73
N PRO A 169 -29.97 -2.06 -5.78
CA PRO A 169 -29.62 -0.62 -5.70
C PRO A 169 -30.78 0.26 -5.23
N ASP A 170 -32.03 -0.13 -5.52
CA ASP A 170 -33.26 0.60 -5.17
C ASP A 170 -33.87 0.16 -3.83
N TYR A 171 -33.24 -0.81 -3.12
CA TYR A 171 -33.72 -1.23 -1.81
C TYR A 171 -33.67 -0.05 -0.84
N VAL A 172 -34.82 0.24 -0.17
CA VAL A 172 -34.98 1.41 0.69
C VAL A 172 -34.79 1.07 2.15
N VAL A 173 -33.98 1.87 2.84
CA VAL A 173 -33.79 1.83 4.28
C VAL A 173 -34.26 3.15 4.89
N ASP A 174 -35.02 3.07 5.98
CA ASP A 174 -35.36 4.25 6.78
C ASP A 174 -34.23 4.49 7.81
N THR A 175 -33.43 5.52 7.58
CA THR A 175 -32.37 5.94 8.49
C THR A 175 -32.86 6.92 9.56
N GLY A 176 -34.15 7.29 9.50
CA GLY A 176 -34.81 8.18 10.46
C GLY A 176 -34.08 9.52 10.61
N ASN A 177 -33.86 9.92 11.84
CA ASN A 177 -33.14 11.16 12.17
C ASN A 177 -31.60 11.00 12.13
N GLY A 178 -31.09 9.97 11.48
CA GLY A 178 -29.65 9.70 11.40
C GLY A 178 -29.04 9.11 12.66
N GLN A 179 -29.85 8.53 13.54
CA GLN A 179 -29.38 7.82 14.74
C GLN A 179 -30.13 6.50 14.87
N MET A 180 -29.38 5.43 15.11
CA MET A 180 -29.95 4.09 15.31
C MET A 180 -29.29 3.37 16.48
N PRO A 181 -30.04 2.98 17.52
CA PRO A 181 -29.53 2.15 18.61
C PRO A 181 -29.13 0.77 18.09
N MET A 182 -27.90 0.36 18.34
CA MET A 182 -27.37 -0.95 17.98
C MET A 182 -26.58 -1.55 19.16
N TYR A 183 -27.13 -2.59 19.80
CA TYR A 183 -26.47 -3.34 20.86
C TYR A 183 -25.89 -2.48 22.00
N GLY A 184 -26.66 -1.52 22.49
CA GLY A 184 -26.28 -0.62 23.59
C GLY A 184 -25.38 0.56 23.18
N ARG A 185 -25.07 0.71 21.89
CA ARG A 185 -24.41 1.89 21.29
C ARG A 185 -25.34 2.54 20.28
N VAL A 186 -25.03 3.78 19.89
CA VAL A 186 -25.82 4.50 18.88
C VAL A 186 -24.95 4.70 17.63
N MET A 187 -25.38 4.11 16.52
CA MET A 187 -24.82 4.41 15.22
C MET A 187 -25.34 5.77 14.75
N LYS A 188 -24.47 6.61 14.19
CA LYS A 188 -24.85 7.97 13.78
C LYS A 188 -24.35 8.29 12.39
N ASP A 189 -25.21 8.92 11.60
CA ASP A 189 -24.83 9.61 10.37
C ASP A 189 -24.22 10.97 10.69
N HIS A 190 -23.40 11.50 9.79
CA HIS A 190 -22.72 12.78 10.02
C HIS A 190 -23.70 13.97 10.19
N ASN A 191 -24.91 13.89 9.62
CA ASN A 191 -25.93 14.94 9.67
C ASN A 191 -27.02 14.69 10.73
N TRP A 192 -26.83 13.74 11.67
CA TRP A 192 -27.82 13.42 12.70
C TRP A 192 -28.31 14.64 13.49
N HIS A 193 -27.42 15.64 13.70
CA HIS A 193 -27.76 16.90 14.38
C HIS A 193 -28.59 17.85 13.53
N ARG A 194 -28.79 17.56 12.24
CA ARG A 194 -29.62 18.32 11.28
C ARG A 194 -30.88 17.56 10.88
N GLY A 195 -31.23 16.47 11.60
CA GLY A 195 -32.45 15.71 11.37
C GLY A 195 -32.30 14.43 10.55
N GLY A 196 -31.04 14.05 10.18
CA GLY A 196 -30.80 12.83 9.41
C GLY A 196 -31.23 12.91 7.95
N TYR A 197 -31.32 11.76 7.31
CA TYR A 197 -31.67 11.64 5.89
C TYR A 197 -33.06 11.04 5.64
N GLY A 198 -33.67 10.42 6.66
CA GLY A 198 -34.94 9.70 6.48
C GLY A 198 -34.77 8.44 5.64
N LYS A 199 -35.61 8.26 4.65
CA LYS A 199 -35.57 7.07 3.76
C LYS A 199 -34.57 7.28 2.64
N LEU A 200 -33.68 6.30 2.45
CA LEU A 200 -32.64 6.29 1.42
C LEU A 200 -32.66 4.96 0.68
N THR A 201 -32.45 4.99 -0.62
CA THR A 201 -32.08 3.82 -1.42
C THR A 201 -30.62 3.41 -1.12
N VAL A 202 -30.23 2.19 -1.48
CA VAL A 202 -28.84 1.73 -1.36
C VAL A 202 -27.88 2.64 -2.12
N THR A 203 -28.27 3.08 -3.31
CA THR A 203 -27.50 4.05 -4.10
C THR A 203 -27.27 5.35 -3.34
N GLU A 204 -28.33 5.90 -2.74
CA GLU A 204 -28.26 7.13 -1.93
C GLU A 204 -27.47 6.91 -0.64
N ILE A 205 -27.59 5.74 0.03
CA ILE A 205 -26.80 5.37 1.22
C ILE A 205 -25.30 5.48 0.94
N LEU A 206 -24.84 4.95 -0.19
CA LEU A 206 -23.44 5.09 -0.60
C LEU A 206 -23.11 6.53 -0.98
N GLY A 207 -23.98 7.21 -1.71
CA GLY A 207 -23.78 8.60 -2.16
C GLY A 207 -23.59 9.59 -1.02
N VAL A 208 -24.40 9.47 0.04
CA VAL A 208 -24.29 10.33 1.24
C VAL A 208 -23.42 9.70 2.34
N SER A 209 -22.87 8.52 2.10
CA SER A 209 -22.04 7.79 3.06
C SER A 209 -22.75 7.54 4.41
N SER A 210 -24.01 7.10 4.39
CA SER A 210 -24.78 6.82 5.60
C SER A 210 -24.19 5.66 6.40
N ASN A 211 -23.82 5.92 7.64
CA ASN A 211 -23.40 4.90 8.59
C ASN A 211 -24.58 4.03 9.01
N VAL A 212 -25.70 4.69 9.31
CA VAL A 212 -26.95 4.05 9.77
C VAL A 212 -27.45 3.09 8.70
N GLY A 213 -27.56 3.58 7.45
CA GLY A 213 -28.08 2.77 6.34
C GLY A 213 -27.22 1.51 6.07
N THR A 214 -25.89 1.67 5.98
CA THR A 214 -24.98 0.55 5.73
C THR A 214 -25.01 -0.45 6.89
N SER A 215 -24.90 0.03 8.13
CA SER A 215 -24.89 -0.85 9.30
C SER A 215 -26.23 -1.57 9.47
N TYR A 216 -27.34 -0.91 9.21
CA TYR A 216 -28.67 -1.53 9.25
C TYR A 216 -28.77 -2.70 8.26
N ILE A 217 -28.39 -2.48 7.02
CA ILE A 217 -28.46 -3.53 5.97
C ILE A 217 -27.68 -4.76 6.42
N ILE A 218 -26.44 -4.58 6.82
CA ILE A 218 -25.59 -5.74 7.16
C ILE A 218 -26.04 -6.39 8.45
N ASP A 219 -26.43 -5.63 9.46
CA ASP A 219 -26.93 -6.21 10.72
C ASP A 219 -28.25 -6.95 10.50
N HIS A 220 -29.16 -6.40 9.70
CA HIS A 220 -30.45 -7.02 9.38
C HIS A 220 -30.31 -8.37 8.69
N PHE A 221 -29.43 -8.46 7.67
CA PHE A 221 -29.31 -9.69 6.87
C PHE A 221 -28.26 -10.67 7.40
N TYR A 222 -27.30 -10.21 8.17
CA TYR A 222 -26.17 -11.03 8.64
C TYR A 222 -26.03 -11.10 10.17
N GLY A 223 -26.78 -10.30 10.92
CA GLY A 223 -26.67 -10.25 12.38
C GLY A 223 -26.90 -11.60 13.08
N SER A 224 -27.77 -12.46 12.52
CA SER A 224 -28.00 -13.84 13.03
C SER A 224 -26.86 -14.79 12.67
N ASN A 225 -26.10 -14.51 11.62
CA ASN A 225 -24.95 -15.30 11.16
C ASN A 225 -23.86 -14.41 10.56
N PRO A 226 -23.10 -13.70 11.38
CA PRO A 226 -22.05 -12.78 10.93
C PRO A 226 -20.95 -13.45 10.09
N GLN A 227 -20.75 -14.77 10.24
CA GLN A 227 -19.78 -15.51 9.44
C GLN A 227 -20.06 -15.39 7.92
N LYS A 228 -21.33 -15.37 7.50
CA LYS A 228 -21.68 -15.21 6.09
C LYS A 228 -21.20 -13.89 5.51
N PHE A 229 -21.26 -12.81 6.30
CA PHE A 229 -20.72 -11.53 5.86
C PHE A 229 -19.19 -11.57 5.73
N VAL A 230 -18.50 -12.13 6.73
CA VAL A 230 -17.04 -12.31 6.69
C VAL A 230 -16.64 -13.20 5.49
N ASP A 231 -17.39 -14.26 5.22
CA ASP A 231 -17.13 -15.11 4.06
C ASP A 231 -17.36 -14.37 2.74
N GLY A 232 -18.30 -13.43 2.71
CA GLY A 232 -18.50 -12.52 1.57
C GLY A 232 -17.28 -11.61 1.33
N LEU A 233 -16.73 -11.02 2.37
CA LEU A 233 -15.50 -10.22 2.29
C LEU A 233 -14.31 -11.07 1.82
N LYS A 234 -14.21 -12.32 2.27
CA LYS A 234 -13.17 -13.27 1.82
C LYS A 234 -13.26 -13.61 0.34
N ARG A 235 -14.48 -13.72 -0.21
CA ARG A 235 -14.66 -13.92 -1.67
C ARG A 235 -14.08 -12.77 -2.50
N MET A 236 -13.97 -11.57 -1.93
CA MET A 236 -13.31 -10.42 -2.54
C MET A 236 -11.81 -10.33 -2.23
N SER A 237 -11.24 -11.34 -1.57
CA SER A 237 -9.82 -11.42 -1.17
C SER A 237 -9.35 -10.27 -0.26
N ILE A 238 -10.25 -9.57 0.42
CA ILE A 238 -9.91 -8.42 1.27
C ILE A 238 -9.12 -8.85 2.52
N ASP A 239 -9.25 -10.11 2.94
CA ASP A 239 -8.52 -10.71 4.08
C ASP A 239 -7.19 -11.34 3.68
N GLN A 240 -6.84 -11.32 2.40
CA GLN A 240 -5.62 -11.93 1.89
C GLN A 240 -4.50 -10.91 1.72
N PRO A 241 -3.25 -11.27 2.02
CA PRO A 241 -2.12 -10.47 1.60
C PRO A 241 -2.06 -10.37 0.08
N LEU A 242 -1.61 -9.25 -0.43
CA LEU A 242 -1.49 -8.99 -1.87
C LEU A 242 -0.29 -9.72 -2.49
N HIS A 243 0.60 -10.28 -1.66
CA HIS A 243 1.85 -10.91 -2.09
C HIS A 243 2.70 -10.01 -2.98
N LEU A 244 2.78 -8.73 -2.59
CA LEU A 244 3.58 -7.76 -3.30
C LEU A 244 5.05 -8.18 -3.30
N GLN A 245 5.71 -8.02 -4.44
CA GLN A 245 7.14 -8.30 -4.57
C GLN A 245 8.01 -7.19 -3.96
N ILE A 246 7.54 -6.60 -2.87
CA ILE A 246 8.24 -5.58 -2.08
C ILE A 246 8.09 -5.97 -0.62
N SER A 247 9.19 -5.95 0.13
CA SER A 247 9.17 -6.31 1.55
C SER A 247 8.42 -5.28 2.40
N GLY A 248 7.77 -5.74 3.47
CA GLY A 248 7.11 -4.87 4.45
C GLY A 248 5.60 -4.77 4.30
N GLU A 249 4.97 -5.65 3.54
CA GLU A 249 3.52 -5.71 3.41
C GLU A 249 2.85 -5.98 4.76
N GLY A 250 1.85 -5.15 5.12
CA GLY A 250 0.98 -5.32 6.27
C GLY A 250 0.05 -6.51 6.08
N LYS A 251 -0.35 -7.15 7.19
CA LYS A 251 -1.28 -8.28 7.14
C LYS A 251 -2.70 -7.78 7.32
N PRO A 252 -3.64 -8.07 6.40
CA PRO A 252 -5.05 -7.72 6.59
C PRO A 252 -5.61 -8.33 7.88
N ASN A 253 -6.47 -7.58 8.57
CA ASN A 253 -7.10 -8.03 9.79
C ASN A 253 -8.61 -7.80 9.75
N ILE A 254 -9.36 -8.83 9.34
CA ILE A 254 -10.82 -8.85 9.38
C ILE A 254 -11.24 -9.80 10.48
N ARG A 255 -11.84 -9.26 11.54
CA ARG A 255 -12.28 -10.04 12.69
C ARG A 255 -13.46 -10.94 12.34
N GLY A 256 -13.32 -12.23 12.61
CA GLY A 256 -14.39 -13.22 12.46
C GLY A 256 -15.15 -13.49 13.75
N PRO A 257 -16.37 -14.04 13.67
CA PRO A 257 -17.21 -14.34 14.86
C PRO A 257 -16.60 -15.33 15.85
N LYS A 258 -15.61 -16.11 15.42
CA LYS A 258 -14.88 -17.07 16.28
C LYS A 258 -13.74 -16.43 17.07
N GLU A 259 -13.41 -15.19 16.77
CA GLU A 259 -12.32 -14.49 17.46
C GLU A 259 -12.76 -13.97 18.85
N ARG A 260 -11.81 -13.96 19.79
CA ARG A 260 -12.04 -13.65 21.20
C ARG A 260 -12.77 -12.33 21.46
N TYR A 261 -12.56 -11.34 20.62
CA TYR A 261 -13.10 -9.98 20.83
C TYR A 261 -14.26 -9.64 19.88
N PHE A 262 -14.85 -10.63 19.21
CA PHE A 262 -16.02 -10.38 18.37
C PHE A 262 -17.27 -10.25 19.26
N ALA A 263 -17.76 -9.03 19.39
CA ALA A 263 -19.01 -8.71 20.11
C ALA A 263 -20.15 -8.45 19.10
N LYS A 264 -21.39 -8.41 19.59
CA LYS A 264 -22.57 -8.06 18.75
C LYS A 264 -22.41 -6.70 18.07
N THR A 265 -21.70 -5.75 18.69
CA THR A 265 -21.37 -4.45 18.10
C THR A 265 -20.32 -4.52 16.99
N THR A 266 -19.51 -5.59 16.93
CA THR A 266 -18.42 -5.68 15.94
C THR A 266 -18.94 -5.66 14.53
N LEU A 267 -19.99 -6.40 14.22
CA LEU A 267 -20.53 -6.45 12.86
C LEU A 267 -20.97 -5.06 12.35
N PRO A 268 -21.88 -4.32 13.04
CA PRO A 268 -22.31 -3.00 12.54
C PRO A 268 -21.16 -2.00 12.38
N TRP A 269 -20.16 -2.01 13.26
CA TRP A 269 -19.03 -1.08 13.19
C TRP A 269 -18.03 -1.48 12.10
N MET A 270 -17.74 -2.78 11.97
CA MET A 270 -16.88 -3.29 10.90
C MET A 270 -17.41 -2.88 9.49
N THR A 271 -18.74 -2.81 9.30
CA THR A 271 -19.32 -2.47 8.00
C THR A 271 -19.00 -1.05 7.53
N ILE A 272 -18.67 -0.19 8.46
CA ILE A 272 -18.28 1.21 8.20
C ILE A 272 -16.77 1.43 8.31
N GLY A 273 -16.00 0.33 8.42
CA GLY A 273 -14.54 0.34 8.41
C GLY A 273 -13.86 0.69 9.74
N ASN A 274 -14.52 0.42 10.87
CA ASN A 274 -13.99 0.66 12.22
C ASN A 274 -13.83 -0.65 13.02
#